data_5e1e0d0a79ec8aba39116cbcfa7a506d
#
_entry.id   5e1e0d0a79ec8aba39116cbcfa7a506d
#
_cell.length_a   1.000
_cell.length_b   1.000
_cell.length_c   1.000
_cell.angle_alpha   90.00
_cell.angle_beta   90.00
_cell.angle_gamma   90.00
#
_symmetry.space_group_name_H-M   'P 1'
#
loop_
_entity.id
_entity.type
_entity.pdbx_description
1 polymer ?
#
loop_
_entity_poly.entity_id
_entity_poly.type
_entity_poly.pdbx_seq_one_letter_code
_entity_poly.pdbx_strand_id
1 'polypeptide(L)'
;PEILSVYSRMKICTSLGKDIRQYQEQYRALPMSGADCLECGACLEWCEYKLNIPKLLKEAEPEASTASWAIRFAANLEGVITVLSGMSNVAQMEDNLSFMKDFNGLTDSEKETLDKAREAMSKIPLIPCTTCNYCAKVCPMEIGISGSFTAMNYLTLYGNKAAAAHQEDWLVVSHGRKRADECIKCGQCEEVCPQHISIREELEKVSEAFCK
;
A
#
# COMPACT_ATOMS: atom_id res chain seq x y z
N PRO A 1 3.63 9.60 -12.04
CA PRO A 1 2.20 9.42 -11.78
C PRO A 1 1.50 8.61 -12.87
N GLU A 2 1.68 8.94 -14.17
CA GLU A 2 0.99 8.27 -15.29
C GLU A 2 1.35 6.80 -15.42
N ILE A 3 2.63 6.45 -15.33
CA ILE A 3 3.12 5.06 -15.37
C ILE A 3 2.38 4.19 -14.36
N LEU A 4 2.32 4.63 -13.11
CA LEU A 4 1.66 3.89 -12.03
C LEU A 4 0.14 3.80 -12.23
N SER A 5 -0.49 4.87 -12.75
CA SER A 5 -1.92 4.90 -13.06
C SER A 5 -2.29 3.87 -14.13
N VAL A 6 -1.56 3.87 -15.26
CA VAL A 6 -1.79 2.92 -16.35
C VAL A 6 -1.52 1.49 -15.91
N TYR A 7 -0.42 1.26 -15.17
CA TYR A 7 -0.07 -0.06 -14.66
C TYR A 7 -1.11 -0.61 -13.67
N SER A 8 -1.62 0.21 -12.77
CA SER A 8 -2.67 -0.19 -11.82
C SER A 8 -3.96 -0.58 -12.55
N ARG A 9 -4.36 0.18 -13.58
CA ARG A 9 -5.53 -0.17 -14.42
C ARG A 9 -5.34 -1.48 -15.15
N MET A 10 -4.15 -1.73 -15.71
CA MET A 10 -3.81 -3.02 -16.32
C MET A 10 -3.98 -4.17 -15.32
N LYS A 11 -3.44 -4.05 -14.11
CA LYS A 11 -3.54 -5.06 -13.05
C LYS A 11 -5.00 -5.35 -12.68
N ILE A 12 -5.81 -4.31 -12.46
CA ILE A 12 -7.23 -4.44 -12.13
C ILE A 12 -7.99 -5.15 -13.28
N CYS A 13 -7.79 -4.70 -14.51
CA CYS A 13 -8.45 -5.32 -15.67
C CYS A 13 -8.04 -6.78 -15.87
N THR A 14 -6.75 -7.12 -15.65
CA THR A 14 -6.27 -8.50 -15.70
C THR A 14 -6.95 -9.36 -14.64
N SER A 15 -7.05 -8.88 -13.40
CA SER A 15 -7.70 -9.63 -12.30
C SER A 15 -9.20 -9.87 -12.56
N LEU A 16 -9.84 -9.01 -13.34
CA LEU A 16 -11.25 -9.10 -13.71
C LEU A 16 -11.47 -9.86 -15.03
N GLY A 17 -10.43 -10.42 -15.65
CA GLY A 17 -10.51 -11.10 -16.94
C GLY A 17 -10.89 -10.19 -18.11
N LYS A 18 -10.70 -8.86 -17.98
CA LYS A 18 -11.02 -7.86 -19.01
C LYS A 18 -9.86 -7.68 -19.99
N ASP A 19 -10.19 -7.22 -21.19
CA ASP A 19 -9.20 -6.86 -22.21
C ASP A 19 -8.31 -5.70 -21.71
N ILE A 20 -7.00 -5.90 -21.75
CA ILE A 20 -6.00 -4.92 -21.29
C ILE A 20 -5.24 -4.25 -22.43
N ARG A 21 -5.53 -4.58 -23.70
CA ARG A 21 -4.79 -4.08 -24.88
C ARG A 21 -4.73 -2.56 -24.91
N GLN A 22 -5.83 -1.89 -24.63
CA GLN A 22 -5.89 -0.43 -24.55
C GLN A 22 -4.88 0.15 -23.55
N TYR A 23 -4.74 -0.45 -22.38
CA TYR A 23 -3.81 0.01 -21.35
C TYR A 23 -2.35 -0.37 -21.67
N GLN A 24 -2.12 -1.49 -22.35
CA GLN A 24 -0.81 -1.85 -22.87
C GLN A 24 -0.32 -0.85 -23.92
N GLU A 25 -1.21 -0.39 -24.80
CA GLU A 25 -0.91 0.65 -25.78
C GLU A 25 -0.62 2.00 -25.10
N GLN A 26 -1.46 2.39 -24.13
CA GLN A 26 -1.21 3.59 -23.32
C GLN A 26 0.15 3.55 -22.60
N TYR A 27 0.51 2.39 -22.01
CA TYR A 27 1.79 2.22 -21.35
C TYR A 27 2.97 2.35 -22.31
N ARG A 28 2.86 1.78 -23.52
CA ARG A 28 3.91 1.88 -24.57
C ARG A 28 4.04 3.27 -25.13
N ALA A 29 2.95 4.05 -25.11
CA ALA A 29 2.95 5.43 -25.59
C ALA A 29 3.50 6.43 -24.56
N LEU A 30 3.76 6.01 -23.32
CA LEU A 30 4.38 6.88 -22.32
C LEU A 30 5.83 7.20 -22.73
N PRO A 31 6.26 8.45 -22.52
CA PRO A 31 7.62 8.88 -22.88
C PRO A 31 8.72 8.17 -22.08
N MET A 32 8.34 7.55 -20.96
CA MET A 32 9.23 6.77 -20.10
C MET A 32 8.46 5.57 -19.52
N SER A 33 9.09 4.43 -19.41
CA SER A 33 8.57 3.21 -18.76
C SER A 33 9.11 3.06 -17.33
N GLY A 34 8.55 2.11 -16.58
CA GLY A 34 9.09 1.77 -15.25
C GLY A 34 10.52 1.22 -15.30
N ALA A 35 10.92 0.62 -16.45
CA ALA A 35 12.29 0.13 -16.66
C ALA A 35 13.31 1.27 -16.88
N ASP A 36 12.85 2.45 -17.26
CA ASP A 36 13.69 3.64 -17.45
C ASP A 36 13.94 4.39 -16.12
N CYS A 37 13.51 3.85 -15.00
CA CYS A 37 13.72 4.44 -13.69
C CYS A 37 15.21 4.43 -13.34
N LEU A 38 15.82 5.59 -13.36
CA LEU A 38 17.24 5.81 -13.01
C LEU A 38 17.46 5.84 -11.50
N GLU A 39 16.45 5.54 -10.69
CA GLU A 39 16.48 5.68 -9.22
C GLU A 39 17.00 7.07 -8.75
N CYS A 40 16.80 8.11 -9.55
CA CYS A 40 17.32 9.47 -9.32
C CYS A 40 16.71 10.15 -8.07
N GLY A 41 15.71 9.54 -7.43
CA GLY A 41 15.06 10.07 -6.23
C GLY A 41 14.15 11.27 -6.46
N ALA A 42 14.00 11.79 -7.70
CA ALA A 42 13.17 12.96 -7.97
C ALA A 42 11.71 12.78 -7.50
N CYS A 43 11.16 11.58 -7.54
CA CYS A 43 9.83 11.27 -7.00
C CYS A 43 9.78 11.40 -5.46
N LEU A 44 10.91 11.34 -4.76
CA LEU A 44 11.01 11.48 -3.31
C LEU A 44 10.97 12.95 -2.89
N GLU A 45 11.34 13.88 -3.78
CA GLU A 45 11.22 15.33 -3.53
C GLU A 45 9.75 15.76 -3.39
N TRP A 46 8.84 15.03 -4.05
CA TRP A 46 7.39 15.25 -3.99
C TRP A 46 6.72 14.53 -2.81
N CYS A 47 7.46 13.71 -2.08
CA CYS A 47 6.97 13.04 -0.89
C CYS A 47 7.06 14.02 0.29
N GLU A 48 5.93 14.46 0.82
CA GLU A 48 5.88 15.35 2.00
C GLU A 48 6.65 14.78 3.20
N TYR A 49 6.69 13.46 3.31
CA TYR A 49 7.36 12.75 4.40
C TYR A 49 8.84 12.53 4.16
N LYS A 50 9.36 12.81 2.95
CA LYS A 50 10.77 12.64 2.55
C LYS A 50 11.38 11.31 2.96
N LEU A 51 10.57 10.25 2.92
CA LEU A 51 10.98 8.91 3.32
C LEU A 51 11.86 8.29 2.26
N ASN A 52 13.15 8.27 2.51
CA ASN A 52 14.11 7.59 1.65
C ASN A 52 14.45 6.20 2.18
N ILE A 53 13.41 5.37 2.41
CA ILE A 53 13.58 3.98 2.86
C ILE A 53 14.53 3.18 1.94
N PRO A 54 14.37 3.23 0.60
CA PRO A 54 15.31 2.54 -0.29
C PRO A 54 16.77 2.97 -0.08
N LYS A 55 17.02 4.27 0.15
CA LYS A 55 18.37 4.76 0.42
C LYS A 55 18.92 4.22 1.74
N LEU A 56 18.13 4.23 2.80
CA LEU A 56 18.52 3.69 4.09
C LEU A 56 18.89 2.20 4.01
N LEU A 57 18.10 1.41 3.28
CA LEU A 57 18.36 -0.01 3.08
C LEU A 57 19.59 -0.25 2.20
N LYS A 58 19.78 0.54 1.13
CA LYS A 58 20.97 0.47 0.27
C LYS A 58 22.25 0.96 0.95
N GLU A 59 22.18 1.92 1.86
CA GLU A 59 23.34 2.35 2.65
C GLU A 59 23.81 1.26 3.60
N ALA A 60 22.88 0.46 4.14
CA ALA A 60 23.22 -0.66 5.03
C ALA A 60 23.78 -1.86 4.25
N GLU A 61 23.16 -2.22 3.14
CA GLU A 61 23.58 -3.32 2.24
C GLU A 61 23.40 -2.91 0.78
N PRO A 62 24.44 -2.36 0.12
CA PRO A 62 24.34 -1.85 -1.26
C PRO A 62 23.89 -2.87 -2.30
N GLU A 63 24.28 -4.14 -2.12
CA GLU A 63 23.98 -5.24 -3.05
C GLU A 63 22.63 -5.93 -2.75
N ALA A 64 22.02 -5.68 -1.59
CA ALA A 64 20.76 -6.31 -1.22
C ALA A 64 19.58 -5.66 -1.92
N SER A 65 18.69 -6.48 -2.51
CA SER A 65 17.43 -6.01 -3.06
C SER A 65 16.46 -5.58 -1.95
N THR A 66 15.49 -4.73 -2.28
CA THR A 66 14.41 -4.37 -1.33
C THR A 66 13.60 -5.61 -0.93
N ALA A 67 13.43 -6.58 -1.84
CA ALA A 67 12.78 -7.86 -1.57
C ALA A 67 13.55 -8.66 -0.52
N SER A 68 14.89 -8.69 -0.59
CA SER A 68 15.75 -9.32 0.41
C SER A 68 15.46 -8.83 1.82
N TRP A 69 15.37 -7.53 2.03
CA TRP A 69 15.05 -6.96 3.34
C TRP A 69 13.68 -7.39 3.85
N ALA A 70 12.65 -7.34 2.99
CA ALA A 70 11.28 -7.69 3.36
C ALA A 70 11.13 -9.19 3.70
N ILE A 71 11.75 -10.06 2.89
CA ILE A 71 11.65 -11.52 3.09
C ILE A 71 12.45 -11.96 4.32
N ARG A 72 13.67 -11.47 4.49
CA ARG A 72 14.51 -11.77 5.67
C ARG A 72 13.88 -11.24 6.96
N PHE A 73 13.25 -10.05 6.93
CA PHE A 73 12.49 -9.53 8.07
C PHE A 73 11.37 -10.50 8.46
N ALA A 74 10.53 -10.92 7.51
CA ALA A 74 9.45 -11.86 7.78
C ALA A 74 9.97 -13.22 8.27
N ALA A 75 11.04 -13.74 7.68
CA ALA A 75 11.65 -15.01 8.06
C ALA A 75 12.31 -14.97 9.46
N ASN A 76 12.69 -13.79 9.94
CA ASN A 76 13.31 -13.61 11.26
C ASN A 76 12.30 -13.56 12.42
N LEU A 77 11.01 -13.49 12.15
CA LEU A 77 9.98 -13.44 13.18
C LEU A 77 9.85 -14.80 13.87
N GLU A 78 9.79 -14.78 15.19
CA GLU A 78 9.59 -16.02 16.00
C GLU A 78 8.29 -16.71 15.60
N GLY A 79 8.34 -18.04 15.47
CA GLY A 79 7.19 -18.87 15.10
C GLY A 79 6.88 -18.90 13.59
N VAL A 80 7.56 -18.13 12.76
CA VAL A 80 7.42 -18.21 11.30
C VAL A 80 8.23 -19.41 10.78
N ILE A 81 7.53 -20.38 10.20
CA ILE A 81 8.14 -21.59 9.62
C ILE A 81 8.34 -21.51 8.10
N THR A 82 7.64 -20.61 7.43
CA THR A 82 7.77 -20.38 5.99
C THR A 82 7.31 -18.98 5.61
N VAL A 83 7.93 -18.40 4.58
CA VAL A 83 7.58 -17.11 4.01
C VAL A 83 7.17 -17.31 2.55
N LEU A 84 6.00 -16.80 2.18
CA LEU A 84 5.52 -16.84 0.81
C LEU A 84 5.99 -15.59 0.05
N SER A 85 6.67 -15.79 -1.07
CA SER A 85 7.12 -14.71 -1.94
C SER A 85 6.39 -14.75 -3.28
N GLY A 86 5.88 -13.60 -3.73
CA GLY A 86 5.13 -13.43 -4.96
C GLY A 86 6.03 -13.26 -6.19
N MET A 87 6.93 -14.21 -6.46
CA MET A 87 7.82 -14.20 -7.61
C MET A 87 7.05 -14.44 -8.91
N SER A 88 7.36 -13.69 -9.95
CA SER A 88 6.74 -13.80 -11.27
C SER A 88 7.73 -14.09 -12.41
N ASN A 89 9.02 -14.15 -12.13
CA ASN A 89 10.06 -14.50 -13.09
C ASN A 89 11.28 -15.15 -12.41
N VAL A 90 12.18 -15.72 -13.23
CA VAL A 90 13.35 -16.46 -12.76
C VAL A 90 14.33 -15.57 -12.00
N ALA A 91 14.55 -14.33 -12.45
CA ALA A 91 15.47 -13.40 -11.79
C ALA A 91 15.06 -13.10 -10.33
N GLN A 92 13.75 -12.94 -10.07
CA GLN A 92 13.25 -12.77 -8.70
C GLN A 92 13.44 -14.03 -7.85
N MET A 93 13.33 -15.21 -8.44
CA MET A 93 13.62 -16.47 -7.74
C MET A 93 15.10 -16.59 -7.40
N GLU A 94 15.98 -16.30 -8.36
CA GLU A 94 17.43 -16.31 -8.15
C GLU A 94 17.85 -15.31 -7.07
N ASP A 95 17.30 -14.10 -7.09
CA ASP A 95 17.51 -13.09 -6.04
C ASP A 95 17.09 -13.63 -4.67
N ASN A 96 15.84 -14.15 -4.54
CA ASN A 96 15.36 -14.71 -3.28
C ASN A 96 16.23 -15.89 -2.78
N LEU A 97 16.66 -16.78 -3.66
CA LEU A 97 17.52 -17.90 -3.30
C LEU A 97 18.91 -17.44 -2.86
N SER A 98 19.42 -16.36 -3.46
CA SER A 98 20.78 -15.85 -3.18
C SER A 98 20.96 -15.48 -1.70
N PHE A 99 19.95 -14.91 -1.06
CA PHE A 99 20.02 -14.48 0.35
C PHE A 99 19.30 -15.43 1.33
N MET A 100 18.40 -16.30 0.87
CA MET A 100 17.68 -17.22 1.78
C MET A 100 18.37 -18.55 1.97
N LYS A 101 19.24 -18.99 1.03
CA LYS A 101 19.89 -20.30 1.06
C LYS A 101 20.65 -20.58 2.37
N ASP A 102 21.35 -19.58 2.88
CA ASP A 102 22.18 -19.68 4.09
C ASP A 102 21.69 -18.70 5.20
N PHE A 103 20.43 -18.29 5.15
CA PHE A 103 19.88 -17.32 6.10
C PHE A 103 19.70 -17.94 7.49
N ASN A 104 20.39 -17.40 8.49
CA ASN A 104 20.34 -17.83 9.89
C ASN A 104 19.81 -16.76 10.86
N GLY A 105 19.07 -15.79 10.34
CA GLY A 105 18.55 -14.66 11.07
C GLY A 105 19.25 -13.35 10.75
N LEU A 106 18.59 -12.24 11.13
CA LEU A 106 19.13 -10.89 10.95
C LEU A 106 20.19 -10.59 12.00
N THR A 107 21.26 -9.93 11.58
CA THR A 107 22.25 -9.34 12.48
C THR A 107 21.66 -8.17 13.26
N ASP A 108 22.31 -7.76 14.34
CA ASP A 108 21.84 -6.63 15.15
C ASP A 108 21.90 -5.30 14.37
N SER A 109 22.88 -5.12 13.48
CA SER A 109 22.96 -3.97 12.57
C SER A 109 21.80 -3.91 11.57
N GLU A 110 21.41 -5.06 11.02
CA GLU A 110 20.26 -5.16 10.11
C GLU A 110 18.94 -4.87 10.86
N LYS A 111 18.78 -5.38 12.07
CA LYS A 111 17.61 -5.09 12.92
C LYS A 111 17.52 -3.59 13.21
N GLU A 112 18.63 -2.95 13.59
CA GLU A 112 18.66 -1.50 13.82
C GLU A 112 18.27 -0.71 12.55
N THR A 113 18.73 -1.13 11.38
CA THR A 113 18.37 -0.52 10.10
C THR A 113 16.88 -0.64 9.83
N LEU A 114 16.29 -1.82 10.06
CA LEU A 114 14.85 -2.05 9.91
C LEU A 114 14.03 -1.24 10.92
N ASP A 115 14.51 -1.09 12.15
CA ASP A 115 13.85 -0.27 13.16
C ASP A 115 13.83 1.20 12.76
N LYS A 116 14.93 1.74 12.21
CA LYS A 116 14.97 3.08 11.63
C LYS A 116 13.97 3.24 10.47
N ALA A 117 13.87 2.24 9.61
CA ALA A 117 12.90 2.24 8.52
C ALA A 117 11.45 2.22 9.06
N ARG A 118 11.15 1.37 10.05
CA ARG A 118 9.83 1.31 10.71
C ARG A 118 9.48 2.62 11.40
N GLU A 119 10.42 3.22 12.12
CA GLU A 119 10.23 4.52 12.76
C GLU A 119 9.93 5.62 11.73
N ALA A 120 10.65 5.64 10.60
CA ALA A 120 10.38 6.57 9.53
C ALA A 120 8.97 6.38 8.94
N MET A 121 8.55 5.13 8.69
CA MET A 121 7.21 4.81 8.18
C MET A 121 6.11 5.16 9.20
N SER A 122 6.34 4.97 10.50
CA SER A 122 5.34 5.27 11.54
C SER A 122 5.02 6.76 11.68
N LYS A 123 5.85 7.64 11.13
CA LYS A 123 5.61 9.09 11.11
C LYS A 123 4.55 9.51 10.08
N ILE A 124 4.19 8.62 9.14
CA ILE A 124 3.11 8.88 8.19
C ILE A 124 1.77 8.61 8.89
N PRO A 125 0.88 9.59 9.00
CA PRO A 125 -0.40 9.44 9.70
C PRO A 125 -1.42 8.68 8.86
N LEU A 126 -1.12 7.41 8.56
CA LEU A 126 -2.04 6.53 7.86
C LEU A 126 -3.08 5.93 8.80
N ILE A 127 -4.28 5.75 8.29
CA ILE A 127 -5.30 4.96 8.99
C ILE A 127 -4.86 3.49 8.93
N PRO A 128 -4.63 2.80 10.07
CA PRO A 128 -4.06 1.46 10.11
C PRO A 128 -5.08 0.37 9.75
N CYS A 129 -5.86 0.58 8.69
CA CYS A 129 -6.89 -0.33 8.23
C CYS A 129 -6.28 -1.48 7.42
N THR A 130 -6.55 -2.73 7.85
CA THR A 130 -6.10 -3.95 7.16
C THR A 130 -7.10 -4.49 6.14
N THR A 131 -8.16 -3.74 5.82
CA THR A 131 -9.21 -4.11 4.87
C THR A 131 -9.91 -5.45 5.16
N CYS A 132 -9.93 -5.90 6.40
CA CYS A 132 -10.57 -7.16 6.82
C CYS A 132 -12.11 -7.16 6.68
N ASN A 133 -12.73 -5.99 6.53
CA ASN A 133 -14.17 -5.77 6.29
C ASN A 133 -15.13 -6.27 7.40
N TYR A 134 -14.66 -6.53 8.62
CA TYR A 134 -15.57 -6.87 9.72
C TYR A 134 -16.54 -5.74 10.03
N CYS A 135 -16.07 -4.49 10.01
CA CYS A 135 -16.89 -3.30 10.18
C CYS A 135 -18.01 -3.17 9.13
N ALA A 136 -17.77 -3.59 7.89
CA ALA A 136 -18.77 -3.54 6.82
C ALA A 136 -19.95 -4.49 7.04
N LYS A 137 -19.74 -5.59 7.80
CA LYS A 137 -20.79 -6.59 8.08
C LYS A 137 -21.79 -6.11 9.14
N VAL A 138 -21.36 -5.20 10.01
CA VAL A 138 -22.19 -4.71 11.14
C VAL A 138 -22.68 -3.29 10.93
N CYS A 139 -22.29 -2.62 9.85
CA CYS A 139 -22.70 -1.26 9.57
C CYS A 139 -24.16 -1.21 9.09
N PRO A 140 -25.12 -0.66 9.86
CA PRO A 140 -26.51 -0.61 9.44
C PRO A 140 -26.74 0.34 8.27
N MET A 141 -25.81 1.27 8.02
CA MET A 141 -25.85 2.21 6.90
C MET A 141 -25.12 1.69 5.66
N GLU A 142 -24.52 0.51 5.71
CA GLU A 142 -23.77 -0.10 4.60
C GLU A 142 -22.61 0.77 4.06
N ILE A 143 -21.95 1.55 4.93
CA ILE A 143 -20.85 2.42 4.53
C ILE A 143 -19.65 1.59 4.07
N GLY A 144 -18.98 2.05 3.00
CA GLY A 144 -17.78 1.43 2.45
C GLY A 144 -16.50 1.77 3.23
N ILE A 145 -16.50 1.53 4.55
CA ILE A 145 -15.49 1.99 5.51
C ILE A 145 -14.06 1.70 5.05
N SER A 146 -13.76 0.45 4.70
CA SER A 146 -12.41 0.05 4.28
C SER A 146 -11.99 0.69 2.95
N GLY A 147 -12.93 0.86 2.01
CA GLY A 147 -12.70 1.55 0.74
C GLY A 147 -12.39 3.03 0.96
N SER A 148 -13.17 3.70 1.78
CA SER A 148 -12.95 5.10 2.14
C SER A 148 -11.59 5.31 2.84
N PHE A 149 -11.20 4.42 3.75
CA PHE A 149 -9.89 4.49 4.41
C PHE A 149 -8.73 4.23 3.45
N THR A 150 -8.90 3.33 2.48
CA THR A 150 -7.91 3.13 1.41
C THR A 150 -7.73 4.39 0.58
N ALA A 151 -8.82 5.05 0.18
CA ALA A 151 -8.78 6.29 -0.56
C ALA A 151 -8.16 7.44 0.26
N MET A 152 -8.46 7.53 1.56
CA MET A 152 -7.87 8.52 2.45
C MET A 152 -6.37 8.30 2.63
N ASN A 153 -5.92 7.06 2.82
CA ASN A 153 -4.50 6.72 2.86
C ASN A 153 -3.79 7.05 1.54
N TYR A 154 -4.47 6.84 0.40
CA TYR A 154 -3.95 7.26 -0.89
C TYR A 154 -3.77 8.78 -0.96
N LEU A 155 -4.76 9.55 -0.49
CA LEU A 155 -4.65 11.01 -0.41
C LEU A 155 -3.47 11.44 0.47
N THR A 156 -3.32 10.82 1.63
CA THR A 156 -2.23 11.10 2.58
C THR A 156 -0.86 10.80 1.98
N LEU A 157 -0.72 9.69 1.24
CA LEU A 157 0.57 9.28 0.66
C LEU A 157 0.98 10.10 -0.57
N TYR A 158 0.01 10.50 -1.39
CA TYR A 158 0.31 11.04 -2.72
C TYR A 158 -0.17 12.48 -2.94
N GLY A 159 -0.90 13.07 -2.00
CA GLY A 159 -1.41 14.45 -2.09
C GLY A 159 -2.40 14.70 -3.24
N ASN A 160 -2.76 13.69 -4.03
CA ASN A 160 -3.62 13.84 -5.20
C ASN A 160 -5.09 13.61 -4.86
N LYS A 161 -5.80 14.70 -4.50
CA LYS A 161 -7.21 14.65 -4.12
C LYS A 161 -8.12 14.09 -5.22
N ALA A 162 -7.90 14.46 -6.48
CA ALA A 162 -8.74 14.00 -7.59
C ALA A 162 -8.61 12.48 -7.81
N ALA A 163 -7.39 11.94 -7.78
CA ALA A 163 -7.15 10.52 -7.89
C ALA A 163 -7.68 9.75 -6.67
N ALA A 164 -7.53 10.29 -5.47
CA ALA A 164 -8.07 9.71 -4.24
C ALA A 164 -9.61 9.67 -4.26
N ALA A 165 -10.27 10.75 -4.68
CA ALA A 165 -11.72 10.80 -4.83
C ALA A 165 -12.23 9.78 -5.87
N HIS A 166 -11.54 9.65 -7.01
CA HIS A 166 -11.90 8.62 -8.00
C HIS A 166 -11.72 7.20 -7.44
N GLN A 167 -10.71 6.99 -6.60
CA GLN A 167 -10.51 5.70 -5.94
C GLN A 167 -11.59 5.43 -4.89
N GLU A 168 -12.04 6.45 -4.17
CA GLU A 168 -13.16 6.36 -3.23
C GLU A 168 -14.46 6.00 -3.96
N ASP A 169 -14.77 6.69 -5.08
CA ASP A 169 -15.90 6.36 -5.94
C ASP A 169 -15.87 4.90 -6.39
N TRP A 170 -14.69 4.42 -6.82
CA TRP A 170 -14.52 3.04 -7.24
C TRP A 170 -14.71 2.04 -6.09
N LEU A 171 -14.01 2.25 -4.95
CA LEU A 171 -14.01 1.29 -3.84
C LEU A 171 -15.29 1.30 -3.01
N VAL A 172 -16.06 2.37 -3.05
CA VAL A 172 -17.28 2.57 -2.26
C VAL A 172 -18.51 2.54 -3.15
N VAL A 173 -18.70 3.56 -3.99
CA VAL A 173 -19.94 3.77 -4.75
C VAL A 173 -20.16 2.70 -5.80
N SER A 174 -19.12 2.36 -6.58
CA SER A 174 -19.23 1.31 -7.61
C SER A 174 -19.48 -0.09 -7.05
N HIS A 175 -19.22 -0.30 -5.75
CA HIS A 175 -19.53 -1.53 -5.03
C HIS A 175 -20.87 -1.48 -4.28
N GLY A 176 -21.71 -0.49 -4.58
CA GLY A 176 -23.03 -0.31 -3.96
C GLY A 176 -23.00 0.06 -2.49
N ARG A 177 -21.89 0.61 -2.02
CA ARG A 177 -21.74 1.07 -0.65
C ARG A 177 -22.02 2.57 -0.55
N LYS A 178 -22.41 3.00 0.64
CA LYS A 178 -22.64 4.41 0.94
C LYS A 178 -21.36 5.11 1.39
N ARG A 179 -21.33 6.42 1.21
CA ARG A 179 -20.22 7.29 1.58
C ARG A 179 -20.17 7.60 3.07
N ALA A 180 -19.06 8.17 3.51
CA ALA A 180 -18.78 8.47 4.91
C ALA A 180 -19.75 9.47 5.55
N ASP A 181 -20.30 10.41 4.79
CA ASP A 181 -21.25 11.43 5.25
C ASP A 181 -22.60 10.86 5.69
N GLU A 182 -22.96 9.66 5.25
CA GLU A 182 -24.16 8.97 5.71
C GLU A 182 -23.99 8.24 7.05
N CYS A 183 -22.85 8.41 7.74
CA CYS A 183 -22.58 7.75 9.01
C CYS A 183 -23.44 8.30 10.14
N ILE A 184 -24.25 7.43 10.76
CA ILE A 184 -25.08 7.75 11.93
C ILE A 184 -24.36 7.67 13.28
N LYS A 185 -23.04 7.42 13.26
CA LYS A 185 -22.15 7.38 14.43
C LYS A 185 -22.55 6.35 15.52
N CYS A 186 -23.18 5.25 15.14
CA CYS A 186 -23.65 4.22 16.08
C CYS A 186 -22.54 3.45 16.84
N GLY A 187 -21.29 3.44 16.33
CA GLY A 187 -20.14 2.84 16.98
C GLY A 187 -19.96 1.32 16.78
N GLN A 188 -20.94 0.59 16.25
CA GLN A 188 -20.86 -0.87 16.08
C GLN A 188 -19.61 -1.35 15.29
N CYS A 189 -19.16 -0.55 14.33
CA CYS A 189 -17.98 -0.84 13.52
C CYS A 189 -16.67 -0.82 14.33
N GLU A 190 -16.59 -0.01 15.39
CA GLU A 190 -15.43 0.11 16.26
C GLU A 190 -15.31 -1.10 17.20
N GLU A 191 -16.46 -1.62 17.68
CA GLU A 191 -16.53 -2.78 18.58
C GLU A 191 -15.92 -4.03 17.92
N VAL A 192 -16.05 -4.18 16.61
CA VAL A 192 -15.55 -5.36 15.86
C VAL A 192 -14.22 -5.10 15.14
N CYS A 193 -13.64 -3.92 15.31
CA CYS A 193 -12.39 -3.57 14.63
C CYS A 193 -11.18 -4.19 15.35
N PRO A 194 -10.46 -5.16 14.76
CA PRO A 194 -9.30 -5.77 15.40
C PRO A 194 -8.10 -4.82 15.50
N GLN A 195 -8.12 -3.70 14.77
CA GLN A 195 -7.09 -2.67 14.82
C GLN A 195 -7.46 -1.53 15.79
N HIS A 196 -8.61 -1.60 16.45
CA HIS A 196 -9.10 -0.58 17.39
C HIS A 196 -9.08 0.85 16.84
N ILE A 197 -9.40 0.99 15.54
CA ILE A 197 -9.46 2.31 14.87
C ILE A 197 -10.67 3.08 15.38
N SER A 198 -10.50 4.37 15.68
CA SER A 198 -11.60 5.33 15.93
C SER A 198 -12.33 5.61 14.61
N ILE A 199 -13.09 4.62 14.12
CA ILE A 199 -13.69 4.62 12.77
C ILE A 199 -14.58 5.84 12.55
N ARG A 200 -15.34 6.26 13.54
CA ARG A 200 -16.25 7.43 13.44
C ARG A 200 -15.48 8.71 13.18
N GLU A 201 -14.39 8.94 13.89
CA GLU A 201 -13.52 10.11 13.72
C GLU A 201 -12.84 10.10 12.35
N GLU A 202 -12.35 8.95 11.93
CA GLU A 202 -11.72 8.83 10.60
C GLU A 202 -12.74 9.00 9.46
N LEU A 203 -13.99 8.53 9.62
CA LEU A 203 -15.05 8.77 8.63
C LEU A 203 -15.45 10.26 8.55
N GLU A 204 -15.35 11.04 9.64
CA GLU A 204 -15.54 12.50 9.58
C GLU A 204 -14.48 13.15 8.69
N LYS A 205 -13.20 12.79 8.84
CA LYS A 205 -12.11 13.28 7.99
C LYS A 205 -12.30 12.87 6.53
N VAL A 206 -12.73 11.64 6.28
CA VAL A 206 -13.08 11.15 4.94
C VAL A 206 -14.21 11.98 4.33
N SER A 207 -15.28 12.22 5.10
CA SER A 207 -16.42 13.04 4.65
C SER A 207 -16.00 14.47 4.30
N GLU A 208 -15.10 15.05 5.08
CA GLU A 208 -14.54 16.38 4.79
C GLU A 208 -13.67 16.39 3.53
N ALA A 209 -12.96 15.31 3.26
CA ALA A 209 -12.07 15.20 2.11
C ALA A 209 -12.82 14.96 0.79
N PHE A 210 -13.86 14.11 0.79
CA PHE A 210 -14.46 13.57 -0.44
C PHE A 210 -15.94 13.87 -0.63
N CYS A 211 -16.70 14.22 0.43
CA CYS A 211 -18.15 14.42 0.34
C CYS A 211 -18.58 15.91 0.34
N LYS A 212 -17.62 16.83 0.44
CA LYS A 212 -17.87 18.29 0.41
C LYS A 212 -17.34 18.93 -0.85
#